data_f319a460fdacc9be8203b3fc27bc94f0
#
_entry.id   f319a460fdacc9be8203b3fc27bc94f0
#
_cell.length_a   1.000
_cell.length_b   1.000
_cell.length_c   1.000
_cell.angle_alpha   90.00
_cell.angle_beta   90.00
_cell.angle_gamma   90.00
#
_symmetry.space_group_name_H-M   'P 1'
#
loop_
_entity.id
_entity.type
_entity.pdbx_description
1 polymer ?
#
loop_
_entity_poly.entity_id
_entity_poly.type
_entity_poly.pdbx_seq_one_letter_code
_entity_poly.pdbx_strand_id
1 'polypeptide(L)'
;LGDGYVEALRKTIKTVPETSDYVMYWWDHAADLLRDEKIRQFGLITTNSITQTSSRKVLQTHIADAGFYLKFAIPDHPWVDVASGADVRVAMTVASYHKGDKKNGHGTLVSVIDEGLGKEADDAVIVTLSSQSGRIHADLSTGPDVAGALPLEQNAGLCFMGVTLVGEGFRIYPEQLEKLMLTPDSAPAVIRPYLIGRDLAQKAENRYVID
;
A
#
# COMPACT_ATOMS: atom_id res chain seq x y z
N LEU A 1 -6.36 6.67 19.14
CA LEU A 1 -5.65 5.83 20.08
C LEU A 1 -4.46 6.62 20.61
N GLY A 2 -4.26 6.68 21.95
CA GLY A 2 -3.12 7.41 22.52
C GLY A 2 -1.78 6.70 22.28
N ASP A 3 -0.68 7.46 22.27
CA ASP A 3 0.67 6.96 21.95
C ASP A 3 1.08 5.74 22.81
N GLY A 4 0.77 5.78 24.10
CA GLY A 4 1.08 4.66 25.01
C GLY A 4 0.39 3.36 24.64
N TYR A 5 -0.85 3.41 24.13
CA TYR A 5 -1.55 2.22 23.63
C TYR A 5 -0.90 1.69 22.35
N VAL A 6 -0.57 2.59 21.43
CA VAL A 6 0.07 2.22 20.15
C VAL A 6 1.43 1.59 20.41
N GLU A 7 2.25 2.15 21.29
CA GLU A 7 3.53 1.55 21.68
C GLU A 7 3.38 0.17 22.31
N ALA A 8 2.41 0.00 23.23
CA ALA A 8 2.17 -1.29 23.88
C ALA A 8 1.74 -2.35 22.85
N LEU A 9 0.85 -1.99 21.91
CA LEU A 9 0.42 -2.87 20.83
C LEU A 9 1.61 -3.31 19.95
N ARG A 10 2.43 -2.37 19.49
CA ARG A 10 3.62 -2.62 18.68
C ARG A 10 4.66 -3.51 19.40
N LYS A 11 4.84 -3.32 20.70
CA LYS A 11 5.73 -4.15 21.52
C LYS A 11 5.21 -5.58 21.69
N THR A 12 3.89 -5.75 21.73
CA THR A 12 3.24 -7.05 21.95
C THR A 12 3.12 -7.87 20.67
N ILE A 13 2.74 -7.24 19.56
CA ILE A 13 2.51 -7.91 18.28
C ILE A 13 3.59 -7.47 17.29
N LYS A 14 4.66 -8.28 17.20
CA LYS A 14 5.83 -8.00 16.34
C LYS A 14 5.68 -8.51 14.91
N THR A 15 4.66 -9.31 14.62
CA THR A 15 4.36 -9.85 13.30
C THR A 15 3.83 -8.79 12.33
N VAL A 16 3.25 -7.71 12.88
CA VAL A 16 2.72 -6.59 12.10
C VAL A 16 3.73 -5.45 12.10
N PRO A 17 4.22 -4.99 10.93
CA PRO A 17 5.12 -3.84 10.84
C PRO A 17 4.51 -2.58 11.46
N GLU A 18 5.31 -1.78 12.15
CA GLU A 18 4.86 -0.57 12.86
C GLU A 18 4.20 0.50 11.98
N THR A 19 4.54 0.50 10.69
CA THR A 19 3.99 1.41 9.68
C THR A 19 2.75 0.87 8.97
N SER A 20 2.25 -0.30 9.39
CA SER A 20 1.02 -0.88 8.85
C SER A 20 -0.21 -0.21 9.44
N ASP A 21 -1.30 -0.21 8.69
CA ASP A 21 -2.59 0.25 9.17
C ASP A 21 -3.08 -0.61 10.36
N TYR A 22 -3.80 0.04 11.26
CA TYR A 22 -4.30 -0.62 12.48
C TYR A 22 -5.14 -1.87 12.19
N VAL A 23 -5.91 -1.89 11.13
CA VAL A 23 -6.71 -3.04 10.72
C VAL A 23 -5.87 -4.29 10.46
N MET A 24 -4.58 -4.15 10.17
CA MET A 24 -3.70 -5.29 9.93
C MET A 24 -3.42 -6.13 11.19
N TYR A 25 -3.57 -5.56 12.38
CA TYR A 25 -3.52 -6.32 13.64
C TYR A 25 -4.72 -7.26 13.79
N TRP A 26 -5.89 -6.82 13.32
CA TRP A 26 -7.09 -7.67 13.28
C TRP A 26 -6.97 -8.75 12.21
N TRP A 27 -6.39 -8.40 11.07
CA TRP A 27 -6.15 -9.33 9.99
C TRP A 27 -5.18 -10.44 10.40
N ASP A 28 -4.06 -10.09 11.02
CA ASP A 28 -3.03 -10.99 11.55
C ASP A 28 -3.64 -11.93 12.60
N HIS A 29 -4.36 -11.38 13.57
CA HIS A 29 -5.04 -12.18 14.60
C HIS A 29 -6.07 -13.17 14.02
N ALA A 30 -6.87 -12.73 13.05
CA ALA A 30 -7.82 -13.61 12.38
C ALA A 30 -7.12 -14.72 11.58
N ALA A 31 -5.98 -14.42 10.98
CA ALA A 31 -5.16 -15.40 10.27
C ALA A 31 -4.55 -16.44 11.23
N ASP A 32 -4.13 -16.03 12.44
CA ASP A 32 -3.68 -16.98 13.47
C ASP A 32 -4.81 -17.90 13.94
N LEU A 33 -6.01 -17.35 14.19
CA LEU A 33 -7.18 -18.16 14.54
C LEU A 33 -7.55 -19.15 13.44
N LEU A 34 -7.36 -18.77 12.19
CA LEU A 34 -7.60 -19.63 11.04
C LEU A 34 -6.58 -20.77 10.97
N ARG A 35 -5.29 -20.48 11.19
CA ARG A 35 -4.21 -21.49 11.27
C ARG A 35 -4.39 -22.46 12.44
N ASP A 36 -4.86 -21.95 13.57
CA ASP A 36 -5.19 -22.76 14.74
C ASP A 36 -6.45 -23.61 14.55
N GLU A 37 -7.08 -23.55 13.38
CA GLU A 37 -8.34 -24.25 13.06
C GLU A 37 -9.52 -23.84 13.98
N LYS A 38 -9.43 -22.68 14.67
CA LYS A 38 -10.49 -22.15 15.53
C LYS A 38 -11.64 -21.54 14.73
N ILE A 39 -11.34 -21.10 13.51
CA ILE A 39 -12.32 -20.62 12.53
C ILE A 39 -12.07 -21.30 11.19
N ARG A 40 -13.08 -21.38 10.34
CA ARG A 40 -12.98 -22.01 9.01
C ARG A 40 -12.54 -21.06 7.90
N GLN A 41 -12.93 -19.81 8.05
CA GLN A 41 -12.57 -18.71 7.16
C GLN A 41 -12.86 -17.39 7.86
N PHE A 42 -12.23 -16.33 7.40
CA PHE A 42 -12.58 -14.96 7.80
C PHE A 42 -12.63 -14.05 6.58
N GLY A 43 -13.39 -12.97 6.70
CA GLY A 43 -13.43 -11.92 5.70
C GLY A 43 -13.35 -10.56 6.36
N LEU A 44 -12.55 -9.66 5.80
CA LEU A 44 -12.40 -8.29 6.28
C LEU A 44 -12.49 -7.31 5.11
N ILE A 45 -13.10 -6.17 5.42
CA ILE A 45 -13.04 -4.96 4.60
C ILE A 45 -11.99 -4.06 5.23
N THR A 46 -11.03 -3.63 4.44
CA THR A 46 -9.91 -2.79 4.86
C THR A 46 -9.81 -1.60 3.92
N THR A 47 -8.95 -0.64 4.23
CA THR A 47 -8.54 0.33 3.23
C THR A 47 -7.71 -0.37 2.13
N ASN A 48 -7.67 0.18 0.92
CA ASN A 48 -6.87 -0.38 -0.18
C ASN A 48 -5.35 -0.32 0.10
N SER A 49 -4.93 0.39 1.14
CA SER A 49 -3.55 0.38 1.66
C SER A 49 -3.05 -1.01 2.11
N ILE A 50 -3.94 -2.00 2.23
CA ILE A 50 -3.56 -3.40 2.46
C ILE A 50 -2.55 -3.92 1.40
N THR A 51 -2.61 -3.39 0.18
CA THR A 51 -1.69 -3.73 -0.93
C THR A 51 -0.33 -3.03 -0.82
N GLN A 52 -0.19 -2.02 0.04
CA GLN A 52 1.06 -1.27 0.23
C GLN A 52 2.10 -2.08 1.02
N THR A 53 3.36 -1.72 0.85
CA THR A 53 4.51 -2.52 1.30
C THR A 53 4.42 -3.01 2.73
N SER A 54 4.06 -2.16 3.69
CA SER A 54 4.02 -2.54 5.11
C SER A 54 2.85 -3.46 5.44
N SER A 55 1.64 -3.10 5.02
CA SER A 55 0.43 -3.89 5.26
C SER A 55 0.48 -5.22 4.49
N ARG A 56 0.98 -5.20 3.24
CA ARG A 56 1.15 -6.38 2.41
C ARG A 56 2.07 -7.44 3.03
N LYS A 57 3.10 -7.04 3.80
CA LYS A 57 3.99 -7.99 4.49
C LYS A 57 3.24 -8.91 5.45
N VAL A 58 2.17 -8.44 6.07
CA VAL A 58 1.33 -9.28 6.93
C VAL A 58 0.70 -10.40 6.11
N LEU A 59 0.06 -10.07 4.99
CA LEU A 59 -0.52 -11.07 4.09
C LEU A 59 0.55 -12.03 3.57
N GLN A 60 1.70 -11.51 3.16
CA GLN A 60 2.80 -12.27 2.61
C GLN A 60 3.31 -13.33 3.60
N THR A 61 3.43 -12.98 4.88
CA THR A 61 3.85 -13.90 5.93
C THR A 61 2.88 -15.08 6.07
N HIS A 62 1.57 -14.81 6.04
CA HIS A 62 0.56 -15.86 6.16
C HIS A 62 0.41 -16.70 4.88
N ILE A 63 0.43 -16.08 3.70
CA ILE A 63 0.31 -16.76 2.40
C ILE A 63 1.54 -17.64 2.09
N ALA A 64 2.70 -17.35 2.71
CA ALA A 64 3.88 -18.20 2.62
C ALA A 64 3.68 -19.58 3.30
N ASP A 65 2.74 -19.68 4.23
CA ASP A 65 2.38 -20.95 4.87
C ASP A 65 1.60 -21.84 3.89
N ALA A 66 2.05 -23.08 3.76
CA ALA A 66 1.38 -24.05 2.92
C ALA A 66 -0.01 -24.38 3.45
N GLY A 67 -1.02 -24.11 2.66
CA GLY A 67 -2.42 -24.30 3.05
C GLY A 67 -3.18 -23.01 3.32
N PHE A 68 -2.50 -21.90 3.60
CA PHE A 68 -3.15 -20.59 3.72
C PHE A 68 -3.33 -19.96 2.32
N TYR A 69 -4.53 -19.47 2.03
CA TYR A 69 -4.80 -18.83 0.75
C TYR A 69 -5.95 -17.82 0.85
N LEU A 70 -5.93 -16.86 -0.05
CA LEU A 70 -7.04 -15.94 -0.25
C LEU A 70 -8.06 -16.61 -1.19
N LYS A 71 -9.24 -16.88 -0.64
CA LYS A 71 -10.37 -17.47 -1.37
C LYS A 71 -11.10 -16.46 -2.25
N PHE A 72 -11.07 -15.20 -1.83
CA PHE A 72 -11.70 -14.09 -2.52
C PHE A 72 -10.96 -12.79 -2.22
N ALA A 73 -10.85 -11.92 -3.21
CA ALA A 73 -10.36 -10.56 -2.98
C ALA A 73 -10.95 -9.58 -3.99
N ILE A 74 -11.16 -8.34 -3.51
CA ILE A 74 -11.33 -7.13 -4.32
C ILE A 74 -10.25 -6.16 -3.83
N PRO A 75 -9.21 -5.84 -4.63
CA PRO A 75 -8.09 -5.01 -4.18
C PRO A 75 -8.46 -3.53 -4.02
N ASP A 76 -9.42 -3.06 -4.81
CA ASP A 76 -9.77 -1.65 -4.88
C ASP A 76 -11.22 -1.47 -5.31
N HIS A 77 -12.06 -1.03 -4.39
CA HIS A 77 -13.49 -0.81 -4.61
C HIS A 77 -13.87 0.57 -4.06
N PRO A 78 -14.59 1.40 -4.81
CA PRO A 78 -15.11 2.65 -4.27
C PRO A 78 -16.10 2.36 -3.13
N TRP A 79 -15.90 3.03 -2.00
CA TRP A 79 -16.80 2.99 -0.87
C TRP A 79 -17.33 4.39 -0.66
N VAL A 80 -18.43 4.69 -1.31
CA VAL A 80 -19.07 6.00 -1.20
C VAL A 80 -20.07 5.96 -0.07
N ASP A 81 -19.82 6.75 0.95
CA ASP A 81 -20.81 7.05 1.96
C ASP A 81 -21.50 8.38 1.59
N VAL A 82 -22.67 8.27 1.00
CA VAL A 82 -23.46 9.43 0.56
C VAL A 82 -23.76 10.39 1.72
N ALA A 83 -23.85 9.85 2.95
CA ALA A 83 -24.15 10.64 4.14
C ALA A 83 -22.95 11.46 4.65
N SER A 84 -21.74 10.97 4.48
CA SER A 84 -20.52 11.63 4.97
C SER A 84 -19.69 12.34 3.89
N GLY A 85 -20.00 12.11 2.61
CA GLY A 85 -19.23 12.65 1.48
C GLY A 85 -17.78 12.13 1.40
N ALA A 86 -17.45 11.07 2.15
CA ALA A 86 -16.12 10.48 2.13
C ALA A 86 -15.98 9.53 0.94
N ASP A 87 -15.15 9.89 -0.01
CA ASP A 87 -14.71 9.02 -1.10
C ASP A 87 -13.53 8.18 -0.62
N VAL A 88 -13.82 6.99 -0.10
CA VAL A 88 -12.81 6.05 0.42
C VAL A 88 -12.73 4.84 -0.49
N ARG A 89 -11.52 4.39 -0.77
CA ARG A 89 -11.30 3.13 -1.48
C ARG A 89 -10.99 2.01 -0.49
N VAL A 90 -11.66 0.89 -0.67
CA VAL A 90 -11.54 -0.27 0.21
C VAL A 90 -11.05 -1.49 -0.55
N ALA A 91 -10.40 -2.38 0.18
CA ALA A 91 -10.13 -3.75 -0.26
C ALA A 91 -10.98 -4.72 0.55
N MET A 92 -11.42 -5.79 -0.09
CA MET A 92 -12.15 -6.87 0.54
C MET A 92 -11.35 -8.15 0.40
N THR A 93 -11.16 -8.88 1.48
CA THR A 93 -10.42 -10.14 1.46
C THR A 93 -11.18 -11.22 2.22
N VAL A 94 -11.15 -12.45 1.69
CA VAL A 94 -11.60 -13.65 2.41
C VAL A 94 -10.46 -14.66 2.38
N ALA A 95 -10.03 -15.11 3.56
CA ALA A 95 -8.97 -16.11 3.70
C ALA A 95 -9.53 -17.45 4.18
N SER A 96 -8.85 -18.51 3.76
CA SER A 96 -9.12 -19.90 4.14
C SER A 96 -7.81 -20.64 4.37
N TYR A 97 -7.89 -21.73 5.15
CA TYR A 97 -6.75 -22.59 5.43
C TYR A 97 -7.12 -24.06 5.27
N HIS A 98 -6.27 -24.81 4.58
CA HIS A 98 -6.39 -26.25 4.45
C HIS A 98 -5.07 -26.93 4.78
N LYS A 99 -4.98 -27.52 5.94
CA LYS A 99 -3.78 -28.19 6.45
C LYS A 99 -3.31 -29.30 5.49
N GLY A 100 -2.09 -29.16 5.01
CA GLY A 100 -1.47 -30.17 4.14
C GLY A 100 -1.81 -30.06 2.66
N ASP A 101 -2.69 -29.16 2.23
CA ASP A 101 -3.01 -28.99 0.82
C ASP A 101 -2.14 -27.93 0.17
N LYS A 102 -1.06 -28.37 -0.48
CA LYS A 102 -0.14 -27.47 -1.21
C LYS A 102 -0.64 -27.03 -2.59
N LYS A 103 -1.77 -27.57 -3.08
CA LYS A 103 -2.13 -27.47 -4.50
C LYS A 103 -3.36 -26.62 -4.82
N ASN A 104 -4.25 -26.34 -3.88
CA ASN A 104 -5.58 -25.80 -4.19
C ASN A 104 -5.86 -24.38 -3.66
N GLY A 105 -4.84 -23.60 -3.40
CA GLY A 105 -5.00 -22.22 -2.96
C GLY A 105 -5.50 -21.25 -4.05
N HIS A 106 -6.50 -21.67 -4.84
CA HIS A 106 -7.12 -20.82 -5.83
C HIS A 106 -8.30 -20.06 -5.22
N GLY A 107 -8.36 -18.79 -5.52
CA GLY A 107 -9.44 -17.89 -5.15
C GLY A 107 -10.02 -17.17 -6.36
N THR A 108 -11.01 -16.34 -6.09
CA THR A 108 -11.61 -15.44 -7.07
C THR A 108 -11.15 -14.03 -6.79
N LEU A 109 -10.37 -13.46 -7.69
CA LEU A 109 -10.03 -12.05 -7.70
C LEU A 109 -11.09 -11.29 -8.50
N VAL A 110 -11.67 -10.25 -7.90
CA VAL A 110 -12.64 -9.39 -8.56
C VAL A 110 -12.05 -8.00 -8.68
N SER A 111 -12.11 -7.43 -9.87
CA SER A 111 -11.62 -6.09 -10.16
C SER A 111 -12.77 -5.19 -10.61
N VAL A 112 -12.77 -3.96 -10.16
CA VAL A 112 -13.63 -2.91 -10.70
C VAL A 112 -13.03 -2.48 -12.03
N ILE A 113 -13.78 -2.62 -13.11
CA ILE A 113 -13.34 -2.27 -14.47
C ILE A 113 -13.98 -0.99 -14.99
N ASP A 114 -15.08 -0.57 -14.37
CA ASP A 114 -15.76 0.69 -14.70
C ASP A 114 -16.52 1.19 -13.48
N GLU A 115 -16.54 2.51 -13.30
CA GLU A 115 -17.23 3.21 -12.22
C GLU A 115 -18.17 4.24 -12.86
N GLY A 116 -19.46 3.90 -12.92
CA GLY A 116 -20.48 4.80 -13.39
C GLY A 116 -20.96 5.74 -12.30
N LEU A 117 -21.19 7.00 -12.64
CA LEU A 117 -21.95 7.90 -11.77
C LEU A 117 -23.43 7.55 -11.89
N GLY A 118 -24.14 7.43 -10.77
CA GLY A 118 -25.58 7.38 -10.76
C GLY A 118 -26.19 8.61 -11.47
N LYS A 119 -27.39 8.46 -11.99
CA LYS A 119 -28.04 9.52 -12.78
C LYS A 119 -28.51 10.72 -11.96
N GLU A 120 -28.58 10.57 -10.64
CA GLU A 120 -28.93 11.62 -9.68
C GLU A 120 -27.84 11.78 -8.63
N ALA A 121 -27.75 12.96 -8.00
CA ALA A 121 -26.69 13.30 -7.04
C ALA A 121 -26.66 12.41 -5.77
N ASP A 122 -27.76 11.68 -5.51
CA ASP A 122 -27.92 10.74 -4.38
C ASP A 122 -27.79 9.27 -4.78
N ASP A 123 -27.45 8.98 -6.03
CA ASP A 123 -27.33 7.60 -6.51
C ASP A 123 -26.01 6.97 -6.09
N ALA A 124 -26.09 5.72 -5.66
CA ALA A 124 -24.92 4.89 -5.37
C ALA A 124 -24.03 4.75 -6.62
N VAL A 125 -22.73 4.73 -6.44
CA VAL A 125 -21.78 4.44 -7.53
C VAL A 125 -22.07 3.04 -8.07
N ILE A 126 -22.38 2.97 -9.36
CA ILE A 126 -22.59 1.70 -10.05
C ILE A 126 -21.22 1.22 -10.54
N VAL A 127 -20.79 0.07 -10.06
CA VAL A 127 -19.52 -0.54 -10.48
C VAL A 127 -19.76 -1.72 -11.41
N THR A 128 -18.95 -1.82 -12.45
CA THR A 128 -18.86 -3.01 -13.29
C THR A 128 -17.70 -3.85 -12.82
N LEU A 129 -17.96 -5.11 -12.52
CA LEU A 129 -17.00 -6.04 -11.96
C LEU A 129 -16.56 -7.09 -12.98
N SER A 130 -15.29 -7.42 -12.98
CA SER A 130 -14.72 -8.56 -13.69
C SER A 130 -14.11 -9.53 -12.69
N SER A 131 -14.22 -10.83 -12.93
CA SER A 131 -13.68 -11.86 -12.04
C SER A 131 -12.67 -12.75 -12.76
N GLN A 132 -11.60 -13.09 -12.05
CA GLN A 132 -10.55 -13.98 -12.49
C GLN A 132 -10.26 -15.02 -11.41
N SER A 133 -10.17 -16.30 -11.79
CA SER A 133 -9.78 -17.38 -10.88
C SER A 133 -8.28 -17.63 -10.96
N GLY A 134 -7.62 -17.77 -9.81
CA GLY A 134 -6.19 -18.04 -9.73
C GLY A 134 -5.68 -18.03 -8.32
N ARG A 135 -4.38 -18.21 -8.15
CA ARG A 135 -3.71 -17.94 -6.88
C ARG A 135 -3.65 -16.43 -6.68
N ILE A 136 -4.23 -15.97 -5.59
CA ILE A 136 -4.18 -14.55 -5.22
C ILE A 136 -2.94 -14.32 -4.36
N HIS A 137 -2.07 -13.41 -4.80
CA HIS A 137 -0.84 -13.02 -4.11
C HIS A 137 -1.09 -11.96 -3.03
N ALA A 138 -0.07 -11.64 -2.25
CA ALA A 138 -0.18 -10.69 -1.13
C ALA A 138 -0.49 -9.25 -1.57
N ASP A 139 -0.21 -8.90 -2.81
CA ASP A 139 -0.58 -7.61 -3.42
C ASP A 139 -1.99 -7.59 -4.01
N LEU A 140 -2.77 -8.64 -3.73
CA LEU A 140 -4.11 -8.88 -4.27
C LEU A 140 -4.13 -8.90 -5.80
N SER A 141 -3.12 -9.52 -6.41
CA SER A 141 -3.06 -9.79 -7.83
C SER A 141 -3.07 -11.30 -8.11
N THR A 142 -3.26 -11.69 -9.38
CA THR A 142 -3.11 -13.06 -9.87
C THR A 142 -2.05 -13.08 -10.98
N GLY A 143 -1.44 -14.23 -11.23
CA GLY A 143 -0.39 -14.38 -12.24
C GLY A 143 1.00 -14.55 -11.62
N PRO A 144 2.08 -13.98 -12.20
CA PRO A 144 3.41 -14.01 -11.59
C PRO A 144 3.45 -13.27 -10.26
N ASP A 145 4.08 -13.87 -9.24
CA ASP A 145 4.26 -13.22 -7.92
C ASP A 145 5.38 -12.17 -7.98
N VAL A 146 5.04 -10.99 -8.47
CA VAL A 146 5.98 -9.86 -8.54
C VAL A 146 6.29 -9.30 -7.15
N ALA A 147 5.31 -9.38 -6.24
CA ALA A 147 5.47 -8.89 -4.87
C ALA A 147 6.42 -9.75 -4.03
N GLY A 148 6.51 -11.04 -4.36
CA GLY A 148 7.45 -11.99 -3.75
C GLY A 148 8.83 -12.02 -4.41
N ALA A 149 9.09 -11.21 -5.46
CA ALA A 149 10.37 -11.18 -6.14
C ALA A 149 11.50 -10.75 -5.18
N LEU A 150 12.61 -11.46 -5.24
CA LEU A 150 13.81 -11.11 -4.46
C LEU A 150 14.64 -10.05 -5.21
N PRO A 151 15.21 -9.08 -4.50
CA PRO A 151 16.14 -8.14 -5.10
C PRO A 151 17.33 -8.86 -5.73
N LEU A 152 17.75 -8.43 -6.91
CA LEU A 152 18.99 -8.92 -7.53
C LEU A 152 20.17 -8.28 -6.79
N GLU A 153 21.02 -9.11 -6.19
CA GLU A 153 22.20 -8.64 -5.45
C GLU A 153 23.14 -7.77 -6.30
N GLN A 154 23.26 -8.09 -7.59
CA GLN A 154 24.08 -7.32 -8.55
C GLN A 154 23.56 -5.90 -8.76
N ASN A 155 22.30 -5.62 -8.44
CA ASN A 155 21.72 -4.28 -8.53
C ASN A 155 21.82 -3.50 -7.21
N ALA A 156 22.41 -4.09 -6.18
CA ALA A 156 22.61 -3.41 -4.91
C ALA A 156 23.50 -2.16 -5.11
N GLY A 157 23.00 -1.03 -4.66
CA GLY A 157 23.71 0.24 -4.79
C GLY A 157 23.58 0.97 -6.12
N LEU A 158 22.89 0.41 -7.13
CA LEU A 158 22.66 1.08 -8.41
C LEU A 158 21.52 2.11 -8.36
N CYS A 159 20.56 1.91 -7.47
CA CYS A 159 19.43 2.79 -7.31
C CYS A 159 19.03 2.90 -5.84
N PHE A 160 18.73 4.12 -5.42
CA PHE A 160 18.29 4.43 -4.06
C PHE A 160 17.02 5.24 -4.12
N MET A 161 16.23 5.16 -3.06
CA MET A 161 15.17 6.13 -2.84
C MET A 161 15.81 7.50 -2.65
N GLY A 162 15.38 8.50 -3.42
CA GLY A 162 15.88 9.86 -3.31
C GLY A 162 15.59 10.49 -1.95
N VAL A 163 16.06 11.71 -1.76
CA VAL A 163 15.84 12.48 -0.53
C VAL A 163 14.35 12.75 -0.35
N THR A 164 13.82 12.37 0.81
CA THR A 164 12.46 12.73 1.24
C THR A 164 12.53 13.93 2.16
N LEU A 165 12.08 15.08 1.69
CA LEU A 165 12.06 16.31 2.48
C LEU A 165 10.95 16.23 3.54
N VAL A 166 11.31 16.44 4.80
CA VAL A 166 10.38 16.49 5.93
C VAL A 166 9.94 17.94 6.19
N GLY A 167 9.51 18.62 5.13
CA GLY A 167 8.98 20.00 5.21
C GLY A 167 9.37 20.84 4.01
N GLU A 168 8.50 21.79 3.68
CA GLU A 168 8.70 22.71 2.56
C GLU A 168 9.86 23.70 2.79
N GLY A 169 10.24 23.94 4.05
CA GLY A 169 11.31 24.88 4.41
C GLY A 169 12.70 24.49 3.90
N PHE A 170 12.91 23.22 3.53
CA PHE A 170 14.18 22.77 2.94
C PHE A 170 14.23 22.95 1.41
N ARG A 171 13.13 23.35 0.77
CA ARG A 171 13.04 23.56 -0.66
C ARG A 171 13.23 25.03 -0.98
N ILE A 172 14.11 25.34 -1.92
CA ILE A 172 14.40 26.69 -2.40
C ILE A 172 14.07 26.78 -3.89
N TYR A 173 13.32 27.79 -4.26
CA TYR A 173 13.03 28.11 -5.65
C TYR A 173 14.00 29.18 -6.18
N PRO A 174 14.20 29.29 -7.50
CA PRO A 174 15.11 30.26 -8.12
C PRO A 174 14.92 31.70 -7.60
N GLU A 175 13.67 32.14 -7.45
CA GLU A 175 13.35 33.50 -6.96
C GLU A 175 13.78 33.73 -5.50
N GLN A 176 13.90 32.65 -4.72
CA GLN A 176 14.39 32.74 -3.34
C GLN A 176 15.91 32.85 -3.29
N LEU A 177 16.63 32.17 -4.22
CA LEU A 177 18.08 32.33 -4.40
C LEU A 177 18.42 33.75 -4.79
N GLU A 178 17.69 34.35 -5.74
CA GLU A 178 17.88 35.74 -6.16
C GLU A 178 17.69 36.72 -5.01
N LYS A 179 16.65 36.50 -4.18
CA LYS A 179 16.43 37.32 -2.97
C LYS A 179 17.57 37.24 -1.96
N LEU A 180 18.28 36.12 -1.91
CA LEU A 180 19.46 35.93 -1.07
C LEU A 180 20.74 36.41 -1.74
N MET A 181 20.65 37.05 -2.91
CA MET A 181 21.78 37.46 -3.75
C MET A 181 22.73 36.29 -4.10
N LEU A 182 22.21 35.09 -4.22
CA LEU A 182 22.94 33.88 -4.58
C LEU A 182 22.65 33.49 -6.04
N THR A 183 23.70 33.04 -6.70
CA THR A 183 23.58 32.35 -8.01
C THR A 183 23.83 30.86 -7.83
N PRO A 184 23.46 30.00 -8.77
CA PRO A 184 23.79 28.57 -8.70
C PRO A 184 25.28 28.30 -8.45
N ASP A 185 26.16 29.13 -9.03
CA ASP A 185 27.62 28.97 -8.91
C ASP A 185 28.18 29.55 -7.60
N SER A 186 27.49 30.50 -7.00
CA SER A 186 27.91 31.16 -5.74
C SER A 186 27.19 30.60 -4.50
N ALA A 187 26.24 29.69 -4.70
CA ALA A 187 25.49 29.11 -3.60
C ALA A 187 26.40 28.24 -2.69
N PRO A 188 26.20 28.29 -1.37
CA PRO A 188 26.92 27.41 -0.45
C PRO A 188 26.75 25.93 -0.84
N ALA A 189 27.75 25.10 -0.53
CA ALA A 189 27.75 23.67 -0.87
C ALA A 189 26.56 22.88 -0.28
N VAL A 190 25.89 23.44 0.73
CA VAL A 190 24.67 22.87 1.32
C VAL A 190 23.41 23.12 0.48
N ILE A 191 23.49 24.00 -0.52
CA ILE A 191 22.37 24.25 -1.45
C ILE A 191 22.65 23.46 -2.73
N ARG A 192 21.86 22.42 -2.95
CA ARG A 192 22.06 21.50 -4.08
C ARG A 192 20.88 21.51 -5.04
N PRO A 193 21.10 21.28 -6.34
CA PRO A 193 20.01 21.07 -7.28
C PRO A 193 19.10 19.91 -6.84
N TYR A 194 17.79 20.12 -6.90
CA TYR A 194 16.80 19.14 -6.50
C TYR A 194 15.87 18.79 -7.66
N LEU A 195 15.95 17.54 -8.11
CA LEU A 195 15.16 17.00 -9.20
C LEU A 195 14.22 15.92 -8.68
N ILE A 196 12.99 15.92 -9.16
CA ILE A 196 12.01 14.86 -8.94
C ILE A 196 11.58 14.24 -10.28
N GLY A 197 10.88 13.11 -10.25
CA GLY A 197 10.46 12.43 -11.48
C GLY A 197 9.65 13.31 -12.44
N ARG A 198 8.88 14.28 -11.93
CA ARG A 198 8.14 15.25 -12.75
C ARG A 198 9.08 16.11 -13.59
N ASP A 199 10.23 16.50 -13.07
CA ASP A 199 11.21 17.35 -13.79
C ASP A 199 11.85 16.62 -14.96
N LEU A 200 11.87 15.28 -14.92
CA LEU A 200 12.33 14.44 -16.04
C LEU A 200 11.25 14.23 -17.11
N ALA A 201 9.99 14.19 -16.70
CA ALA A 201 8.87 13.93 -17.60
C ALA A 201 8.22 15.20 -18.16
N GLN A 202 8.43 16.35 -17.54
CA GLN A 202 7.83 17.64 -17.85
C GLN A 202 8.90 18.76 -17.81
N LYS A 203 8.47 20.02 -17.86
CA LYS A 203 9.37 21.16 -17.70
C LYS A 203 9.94 21.20 -16.29
N ALA A 204 11.26 21.21 -16.17
CA ALA A 204 11.96 21.31 -14.89
C ALA A 204 11.68 22.67 -14.21
N GLU A 205 11.43 22.63 -12.90
CA GLU A 205 11.21 23.85 -12.08
C GLU A 205 12.52 24.43 -11.53
N ASN A 206 13.68 23.79 -11.78
CA ASN A 206 15.01 24.21 -11.35
C ASN A 206 15.09 24.51 -9.83
N ARG A 207 14.51 23.64 -9.03
CA ARG A 207 14.49 23.75 -7.57
C ARG A 207 15.82 23.35 -6.95
N TYR A 208 16.05 23.84 -5.74
CA TYR A 208 17.19 23.48 -4.92
C TYR A 208 16.70 22.96 -3.57
N VAL A 209 17.58 22.27 -2.86
CA VAL A 209 17.35 21.76 -1.51
C VAL A 209 18.52 22.19 -0.60
N ILE A 210 18.21 22.44 0.65
CA ILE A 210 19.21 22.57 1.71
C ILE A 210 19.49 21.15 2.21
N ASP A 211 20.75 20.70 2.00
CA ASP A 211 21.25 19.36 2.37
C ASP A 211 22.11 19.43 3.64
#